data_31c2c05256cf6a8a8045c3cc73d36fde
#
_entry.id   31c2c05256cf6a8a8045c3cc73d36fde
#
_cell.length_a   1.000
_cell.length_b   1.000
_cell.length_c   1.000
_cell.angle_alpha   90.00
_cell.angle_beta   90.00
_cell.angle_gamma   90.00
#
_symmetry.space_group_name_H-M   'P 1'
#
loop_
_entity.id
_entity.type
_entity.pdbx_description
1 polymer ?
#
loop_
_entity_poly.entity_id
_entity_poly.type
_entity_poly.pdbx_seq_one_letter_code
_entity_poly.pdbx_strand_id
1 'polypeptide(L)'
;MHARNSSLSLYIEGSLLCFEEKLRNKKITFRMEFDRVQAIASLSFDKQAIPEVIRPEKDQPDRVQTIASLSFDKEAIPQEFIRPEKEQPAITTFRGLAPEIPAIDLSEPDQEKLVGLIADASKEWGIFQVINHGIPSDLIAELQGVGQKFFELPQEEKEVCARPRDSKSIEGYGSKLQKDPQEKKSWVDHLFHRIWPPPSINYQFWPENPPSYREVTKEYAKHMRDVVDKLFTTLSLGLGLEGHVLKEAAGSEQIEYMLKINYYPPCPRPDLTLGVVAHTDLSAITILVPNEVPGLQIFKDDQWIEAKYIPDALIIHIGDQIEILSNGKYKAVLHRTTVAKDRARMSWPVFLEPPGELVVGPLPQFINKDNPPKFKSKKFKDYTYCKLNKLPQ
;
A
#
# COMPACT_ATOMS: atom_id res chain seq x y z
N MET A 1 42.52 -63.81 -1.55
CA MET A 1 41.79 -62.80 -2.36
C MET A 1 40.36 -63.29 -2.67
N HIS A 2 39.50 -63.40 -1.69
CA HIS A 2 38.08 -63.65 -1.92
C HIS A 2 37.32 -63.31 -0.62
N ALA A 3 36.99 -62.05 -0.39
CA ALA A 3 36.06 -61.62 0.67
C ALA A 3 35.76 -60.11 0.65
N ARG A 4 35.48 -59.53 -0.52
CA ARG A 4 35.05 -58.13 -0.60
C ARG A 4 33.90 -57.82 -1.55
N ASN A 5 33.28 -58.82 -2.20
CA ASN A 5 32.18 -58.60 -3.15
C ASN A 5 30.79 -58.93 -2.64
N SER A 6 30.61 -59.41 -1.40
CA SER A 6 29.31 -59.79 -0.88
C SER A 6 28.57 -58.66 -0.10
N SER A 7 29.27 -57.61 0.33
CA SER A 7 28.63 -56.53 1.12
C SER A 7 28.06 -55.41 0.25
N LEU A 8 28.51 -55.21 -1.00
CA LEU A 8 27.98 -54.21 -1.90
C LEU A 8 26.67 -54.63 -2.58
N SER A 9 26.53 -55.95 -2.86
CA SER A 9 25.31 -56.51 -3.47
C SER A 9 24.09 -56.41 -2.53
N LEU A 10 24.28 -56.70 -1.25
CA LEU A 10 23.22 -56.59 -0.25
C LEU A 10 22.79 -55.17 0.06
N TYR A 11 23.68 -54.18 -0.12
CA TYR A 11 23.36 -52.76 0.10
C TYR A 11 22.55 -52.15 -1.07
N ILE A 12 22.79 -52.63 -2.30
CA ILE A 12 22.06 -52.23 -3.49
C ILE A 12 20.65 -52.85 -3.51
N GLU A 13 20.50 -54.11 -3.13
CA GLU A 13 19.18 -54.76 -3.06
C GLU A 13 18.30 -54.18 -1.94
N GLY A 14 18.88 -53.87 -0.77
CA GLY A 14 18.16 -53.19 0.32
C GLY A 14 17.68 -51.77 -0.04
N SER A 15 18.46 -51.04 -0.84
CA SER A 15 18.10 -49.69 -1.33
C SER A 15 17.03 -49.72 -2.42
N LEU A 16 17.04 -50.74 -3.30
CA LEU A 16 16.00 -50.90 -4.32
C LEU A 16 14.66 -51.31 -3.70
N LEU A 17 14.67 -52.24 -2.72
CA LEU A 17 13.46 -52.66 -2.00
C LEU A 17 12.81 -51.48 -1.24
N CYS A 18 13.62 -50.66 -0.59
CA CYS A 18 13.12 -49.47 0.12
C CYS A 18 12.57 -48.39 -0.85
N PHE A 19 13.13 -48.30 -2.06
CA PHE A 19 12.66 -47.34 -3.09
C PHE A 19 11.36 -47.83 -3.75
N GLU A 20 11.22 -49.12 -3.98
CA GLU A 20 9.99 -49.71 -4.52
C GLU A 20 8.84 -49.67 -3.50
N GLU A 21 9.11 -49.86 -2.23
CA GLU A 21 8.11 -49.75 -1.17
C GLU A 21 7.63 -48.29 -0.99
N LYS A 22 8.51 -47.28 -1.12
CA LYS A 22 8.14 -45.86 -1.13
C LYS A 22 7.33 -45.47 -2.39
N LEU A 23 7.62 -46.08 -3.52
CA LEU A 23 6.84 -45.86 -4.76
C LEU A 23 5.49 -46.57 -4.71
N ARG A 24 5.38 -47.73 -4.10
CA ARG A 24 4.11 -48.43 -3.88
C ARG A 24 3.21 -47.62 -2.92
N ASN A 25 3.74 -47.11 -1.85
CA ASN A 25 3.00 -46.33 -0.87
C ASN A 25 2.52 -45.00 -1.49
N LYS A 26 3.33 -44.32 -2.34
CA LYS A 26 2.89 -43.13 -3.08
C LYS A 26 1.77 -43.46 -4.09
N LYS A 27 1.86 -44.59 -4.81
CA LYS A 27 0.80 -45.00 -5.72
C LYS A 27 -0.50 -45.38 -5.00
N ILE A 28 -0.44 -45.97 -3.83
CA ILE A 28 -1.62 -46.28 -3.01
C ILE A 28 -2.25 -45.01 -2.48
N THR A 29 -1.46 -44.03 -1.99
CA THR A 29 -1.95 -42.75 -1.52
C THR A 29 -2.61 -41.96 -2.66
N PHE A 30 -2.02 -41.93 -3.84
CA PHE A 30 -2.61 -41.26 -5.02
C PHE A 30 -3.91 -41.95 -5.50
N ARG A 31 -4.00 -43.27 -5.40
CA ARG A 31 -5.22 -44.01 -5.77
C ARG A 31 -6.33 -43.81 -4.75
N MET A 32 -6.01 -43.70 -3.46
CA MET A 32 -7.00 -43.38 -2.44
C MET A 32 -7.54 -41.96 -2.51
N GLU A 33 -6.75 -40.98 -2.97
CA GLU A 33 -7.24 -39.62 -3.26
C GLU A 33 -8.14 -39.59 -4.51
N PHE A 34 -7.81 -40.33 -5.56
CA PHE A 34 -8.63 -40.40 -6.78
C PHE A 34 -10.00 -41.09 -6.53
N ASP A 35 -10.03 -42.14 -5.73
CA ASP A 35 -11.26 -42.81 -5.34
C ASP A 35 -12.14 -41.97 -4.40
N ARG A 36 -11.54 -41.08 -3.58
CA ARG A 36 -12.29 -40.09 -2.77
C ARG A 36 -12.89 -39.00 -3.63
N VAL A 37 -12.21 -38.52 -4.66
CA VAL A 37 -12.75 -37.51 -5.59
C VAL A 37 -13.90 -38.08 -6.41
N GLN A 38 -13.84 -39.34 -6.86
CA GLN A 38 -14.96 -39.99 -7.56
C GLN A 38 -16.14 -40.31 -6.65
N ALA A 39 -15.91 -40.64 -5.38
CA ALA A 39 -16.98 -40.83 -4.39
C ALA A 39 -17.72 -39.54 -4.04
N ILE A 40 -17.05 -38.39 -4.09
CA ILE A 40 -17.66 -37.06 -3.87
C ILE A 40 -18.50 -36.66 -5.09
N ALA A 41 -18.11 -37.04 -6.31
CA ALA A 41 -18.85 -36.73 -7.54
C ALA A 41 -20.15 -37.55 -7.73
N SER A 42 -20.33 -38.63 -6.97
CA SER A 42 -21.52 -39.50 -7.04
C SER A 42 -22.58 -39.28 -5.96
N LEU A 43 -22.35 -38.33 -5.03
CA LEU A 43 -23.33 -37.94 -4.03
C LEU A 43 -24.28 -36.88 -4.61
N SER A 44 -25.53 -37.25 -4.83
CA SER A 44 -26.62 -36.31 -5.18
C SER A 44 -26.78 -35.30 -4.06
N PHE A 45 -26.65 -34.01 -4.39
CA PHE A 45 -26.84 -32.90 -3.48
C PHE A 45 -28.26 -32.84 -2.95
N ASP A 46 -28.44 -33.19 -1.70
CA ASP A 46 -29.66 -32.87 -0.93
C ASP A 46 -29.51 -31.43 -0.41
N LYS A 47 -30.49 -30.58 -0.74
CA LYS A 47 -30.45 -29.11 -0.59
C LYS A 47 -30.58 -28.58 0.86
N GLN A 48 -30.28 -29.36 1.90
CA GLN A 48 -30.51 -28.96 3.28
C GLN A 48 -29.33 -29.00 4.26
N ALA A 49 -28.09 -29.19 3.79
CA ALA A 49 -26.95 -29.06 4.67
C ALA A 49 -25.85 -28.31 3.93
N ILE A 50 -25.73 -27.00 4.14
CA ILE A 50 -24.56 -26.23 3.75
C ILE A 50 -23.44 -26.62 4.74
N PRO A 51 -22.36 -27.30 4.31
CA PRO A 51 -21.25 -27.57 5.18
C PRO A 51 -20.58 -26.24 5.57
N GLU A 52 -20.19 -26.17 6.85
CA GLU A 52 -19.30 -25.17 7.39
C GLU A 52 -18.18 -24.79 6.40
N VAL A 53 -17.99 -23.51 6.21
CA VAL A 53 -16.99 -22.88 5.35
C VAL A 53 -15.71 -23.74 5.31
N ILE A 54 -15.38 -24.25 4.12
CA ILE A 54 -14.02 -24.80 3.87
C ILE A 54 -13.05 -23.62 4.10
N ARG A 55 -12.48 -23.57 5.30
CA ARG A 55 -11.35 -22.68 5.56
C ARG A 55 -10.20 -23.24 4.71
N PRO A 56 -9.54 -22.40 3.89
CA PRO A 56 -8.31 -22.82 3.24
C PRO A 56 -7.34 -23.35 4.30
N GLU A 57 -6.51 -24.32 3.94
CA GLU A 57 -5.53 -24.94 4.83
C GLU A 57 -4.84 -23.89 5.69
N LYS A 58 -4.68 -24.16 6.98
CA LYS A 58 -4.25 -23.23 8.05
C LYS A 58 -2.94 -22.44 7.80
N ASP A 59 -2.27 -22.62 6.67
CA ASP A 59 -0.96 -22.05 6.35
C ASP A 59 -0.94 -20.99 5.25
N GLN A 60 -2.05 -20.74 4.52
CA GLN A 60 -2.08 -19.64 3.56
C GLN A 60 -2.63 -18.37 4.22
N PRO A 61 -1.97 -17.21 4.01
CA PRO A 61 -2.46 -15.95 4.54
C PRO A 61 -3.79 -15.58 3.87
N ASP A 62 -4.81 -15.23 4.67
CA ASP A 62 -6.11 -14.75 4.20
C ASP A 62 -5.92 -13.42 3.45
N ARG A 63 -5.79 -13.47 2.13
CA ARG A 63 -5.73 -12.27 1.28
C ARG A 63 -7.13 -11.72 1.02
N VAL A 64 -7.25 -10.40 1.01
CA VAL A 64 -8.55 -9.75 0.81
C VAL A 64 -9.11 -10.04 -0.58
N GLN A 65 -8.25 -10.19 -1.59
CA GLN A 65 -8.66 -10.59 -2.93
C GLN A 65 -9.35 -11.97 -2.94
N THR A 66 -8.82 -12.94 -2.18
CA THR A 66 -9.43 -14.27 -2.02
C THR A 66 -10.75 -14.19 -1.25
N ILE A 67 -10.77 -13.43 -0.15
CA ILE A 67 -11.96 -13.22 0.66
C ILE A 67 -13.06 -12.53 -0.16
N ALA A 68 -12.73 -11.55 -0.98
CA ALA A 68 -13.66 -10.86 -1.85
C ALA A 68 -14.36 -11.84 -2.81
N SER A 69 -13.59 -12.70 -3.49
CA SER A 69 -14.15 -13.71 -4.41
C SER A 69 -15.15 -14.63 -3.72
N LEU A 70 -14.87 -15.05 -2.48
CA LEU A 70 -15.77 -15.91 -1.68
C LEU A 70 -16.99 -15.17 -1.10
N SER A 71 -16.95 -13.85 -1.03
CA SER A 71 -17.97 -13.01 -0.41
C SER A 71 -19.09 -12.60 -1.38
N PHE A 72 -18.82 -12.60 -2.69
CA PHE A 72 -19.78 -12.13 -3.70
C PHE A 72 -21.04 -12.98 -3.75
N ASP A 73 -20.90 -14.30 -3.73
CA ASP A 73 -22.04 -15.22 -3.79
C ASP A 73 -22.97 -15.12 -2.57
N LYS A 74 -22.45 -14.57 -1.47
CA LYS A 74 -23.17 -14.43 -0.20
C LYS A 74 -23.76 -13.03 0.01
N GLU A 75 -23.44 -12.06 -0.84
CA GLU A 75 -23.74 -10.62 -0.64
C GLU A 75 -23.37 -10.10 0.76
N ALA A 76 -22.35 -10.69 1.37
CA ALA A 76 -21.94 -10.42 2.75
C ALA A 76 -20.40 -10.40 2.86
N ILE A 77 -19.90 -9.67 3.85
CA ILE A 77 -18.46 -9.63 4.17
C ILE A 77 -18.22 -10.18 5.58
N PRO A 78 -17.02 -10.76 5.87
CA PRO A 78 -16.69 -11.24 7.20
C PRO A 78 -16.76 -10.12 8.26
N GLN A 79 -17.15 -10.49 9.48
CA GLN A 79 -17.37 -9.55 10.58
C GLN A 79 -16.16 -8.69 10.93
N GLU A 80 -14.95 -9.20 10.71
CA GLU A 80 -13.71 -8.45 10.95
C GLU A 80 -13.52 -7.26 10.00
N PHE A 81 -14.25 -7.18 8.90
CA PHE A 81 -14.21 -6.04 7.96
C PHE A 81 -15.35 -5.03 8.21
N ILE A 82 -16.37 -5.39 8.96
CA ILE A 82 -17.51 -4.50 9.24
C ILE A 82 -17.07 -3.43 10.23
N ARG A 83 -17.11 -2.18 9.80
CA ARG A 83 -16.74 -1.02 10.62
C ARG A 83 -17.83 -0.69 11.64
N PRO A 84 -17.45 -0.13 12.80
CA PRO A 84 -18.42 0.52 13.68
C PRO A 84 -19.24 1.56 12.91
N GLU A 85 -20.50 1.72 13.25
CA GLU A 85 -21.45 2.59 12.54
C GLU A 85 -20.90 4.02 12.31
N LYS A 86 -20.23 4.60 13.33
CA LYS A 86 -19.61 5.92 13.26
C LYS A 86 -18.45 6.04 12.23
N GLU A 87 -17.98 4.93 11.68
CA GLU A 87 -16.89 4.89 10.68
C GLU A 87 -17.40 4.46 9.29
N GLN A 88 -18.65 3.96 9.20
CA GLN A 88 -19.20 3.43 7.96
C GLN A 88 -19.35 4.50 6.88
N PRO A 89 -18.88 4.26 5.64
CA PRO A 89 -18.97 5.24 4.56
C PRO A 89 -20.40 5.64 4.21
N ALA A 90 -21.35 4.73 4.30
CA ALA A 90 -22.75 4.98 3.99
C ALA A 90 -23.36 6.12 4.83
N ILE A 91 -22.91 6.25 6.08
CA ILE A 91 -23.44 7.22 7.06
C ILE A 91 -22.57 8.48 7.07
N THR A 92 -21.27 8.33 6.95
CA THR A 92 -20.31 9.41 7.23
C THR A 92 -19.84 10.19 6.00
N THR A 93 -20.10 9.68 4.77
CA THR A 93 -19.71 10.39 3.54
C THR A 93 -20.70 11.51 3.25
N PHE A 94 -20.16 12.72 3.05
CA PHE A 94 -20.94 13.88 2.63
C PHE A 94 -21.46 13.68 1.19
N ARG A 95 -22.75 13.89 0.98
CA ARG A 95 -23.43 13.68 -0.31
C ARG A 95 -23.94 14.97 -0.96
N GLY A 96 -23.59 16.12 -0.39
CA GLY A 96 -23.96 17.43 -0.92
C GLY A 96 -22.97 17.95 -1.96
N LEU A 97 -23.13 19.21 -2.35
CA LEU A 97 -22.18 19.92 -3.19
C LEU A 97 -20.92 20.22 -2.35
N ALA A 98 -19.89 19.42 -2.54
CA ALA A 98 -18.60 19.57 -1.85
C ALA A 98 -17.64 20.45 -2.65
N PRO A 99 -16.77 21.21 -1.97
CA PRO A 99 -15.67 21.89 -2.65
C PRO A 99 -14.69 20.87 -3.26
N GLU A 100 -14.13 21.22 -4.39
CA GLU A 100 -13.13 20.37 -5.08
C GLU A 100 -11.74 20.64 -4.52
N ILE A 101 -10.90 19.60 -4.45
CA ILE A 101 -9.49 19.77 -4.08
C ILE A 101 -8.78 20.65 -5.11
N PRO A 102 -7.90 21.57 -4.70
CA PRO A 102 -7.20 22.47 -5.61
C PRO A 102 -6.47 21.73 -6.73
N ALA A 103 -6.53 22.25 -7.94
CA ALA A 103 -5.77 21.78 -9.09
C ALA A 103 -4.74 22.85 -9.48
N ILE A 104 -3.47 22.46 -9.59
CA ILE A 104 -2.35 23.37 -9.81
C ILE A 104 -1.56 22.91 -11.03
N ASP A 105 -1.33 23.80 -11.96
CA ASP A 105 -0.47 23.55 -13.12
C ASP A 105 0.99 23.75 -12.74
N LEU A 106 1.78 22.65 -12.74
CA LEU A 106 3.20 22.74 -12.43
C LEU A 106 4.02 23.40 -13.55
N SER A 107 3.47 23.60 -14.73
CA SER A 107 4.12 24.35 -15.83
C SER A 107 3.89 25.87 -15.76
N GLU A 108 3.18 26.39 -14.76
CA GLU A 108 2.97 27.81 -14.54
C GLU A 108 4.28 28.58 -14.61
N PRO A 109 4.46 29.52 -15.56
CA PRO A 109 5.71 30.25 -15.74
C PRO A 109 5.95 31.32 -14.65
N ASP A 110 4.88 31.82 -14.04
CA ASP A 110 4.98 32.74 -12.90
C ASP A 110 5.27 31.97 -11.62
N GLN A 111 6.54 31.99 -11.21
CA GLN A 111 7.02 31.25 -10.04
C GLN A 111 6.39 31.76 -8.73
N GLU A 112 6.13 33.07 -8.59
CA GLU A 112 5.50 33.62 -7.39
C GLU A 112 4.06 33.13 -7.27
N LYS A 113 3.36 33.10 -8.37
CA LYS A 113 1.99 32.55 -8.46
C LYS A 113 1.96 31.08 -8.14
N LEU A 114 2.87 30.27 -8.73
CA LEU A 114 2.96 28.83 -8.45
C LEU A 114 3.22 28.56 -6.97
N VAL A 115 4.19 29.27 -6.39
CA VAL A 115 4.53 29.18 -4.97
C VAL A 115 3.32 29.53 -4.10
N GLY A 116 2.60 30.62 -4.43
CA GLY A 116 1.38 31.02 -3.72
C GLY A 116 0.30 29.94 -3.74
N LEU A 117 -0.02 29.39 -4.93
CA LEU A 117 -1.02 28.34 -5.08
C LEU A 117 -0.71 27.08 -4.27
N ILE A 118 0.55 26.61 -4.32
CA ILE A 118 0.98 25.42 -3.56
C ILE A 118 0.97 25.70 -2.06
N ALA A 119 1.44 26.88 -1.63
CA ALA A 119 1.43 27.25 -0.23
C ALA A 119 0.03 27.32 0.36
N ASP A 120 -0.91 27.92 -0.35
CA ASP A 120 -2.29 28.09 0.12
C ASP A 120 -3.02 26.72 0.15
N ALA A 121 -2.85 25.90 -0.89
CA ALA A 121 -3.39 24.54 -0.89
C ALA A 121 -2.83 23.70 0.26
N SER A 122 -1.54 23.83 0.58
CA SER A 122 -0.90 23.11 1.68
C SER A 122 -1.34 23.59 3.07
N LYS A 123 -1.62 24.89 3.23
CA LYS A 123 -2.13 25.47 4.48
C LYS A 123 -3.58 25.12 4.74
N GLU A 124 -4.41 25.20 3.70
CA GLU A 124 -5.87 25.10 3.85
C GLU A 124 -6.39 23.68 3.70
N TRP A 125 -5.79 22.90 2.79
CA TRP A 125 -6.27 21.57 2.42
C TRP A 125 -5.34 20.44 2.86
N GLY A 126 -4.03 20.67 2.79
CA GLY A 126 -3.04 19.61 2.98
C GLY A 126 -3.01 18.58 1.84
N ILE A 127 -3.80 18.84 0.79
CA ILE A 127 -3.93 18.01 -0.41
C ILE A 127 -4.24 18.88 -1.61
N PHE A 128 -3.69 18.54 -2.77
CA PHE A 128 -4.00 19.18 -4.06
C PHE A 128 -3.66 18.24 -5.22
N GLN A 129 -4.16 18.55 -6.40
CA GLN A 129 -3.80 17.85 -7.63
C GLN A 129 -2.80 18.70 -8.42
N VAL A 130 -1.88 18.03 -9.11
CA VAL A 130 -0.95 18.71 -10.03
C VAL A 130 -1.08 18.15 -11.43
N ILE A 131 -1.19 19.05 -12.41
CA ILE A 131 -1.18 18.75 -13.84
C ILE A 131 0.10 19.28 -14.47
N ASN A 132 0.43 18.85 -15.68
CA ASN A 132 1.66 19.24 -16.41
C ASN A 132 2.92 19.01 -15.57
N HIS A 133 2.95 17.90 -14.82
CA HIS A 133 4.00 17.55 -13.87
C HIS A 133 5.27 17.00 -14.52
N GLY A 134 5.29 16.77 -15.83
CA GLY A 134 6.47 16.35 -16.58
C GLY A 134 6.74 14.83 -16.62
N ILE A 135 6.00 14.01 -15.87
CA ILE A 135 6.06 12.55 -16.04
C ILE A 135 5.23 12.19 -17.27
N PRO A 136 5.79 11.44 -18.26
CA PRO A 136 5.03 11.03 -19.45
C PRO A 136 3.77 10.22 -19.09
N SER A 137 2.65 10.51 -19.73
CA SER A 137 1.37 9.80 -19.49
C SER A 137 1.44 8.31 -19.83
N ASP A 138 2.18 7.95 -20.89
CA ASP A 138 2.44 6.54 -21.24
C ASP A 138 3.21 5.80 -20.15
N LEU A 139 4.19 6.45 -19.51
CA LEU A 139 4.92 5.83 -18.39
C LEU A 139 4.00 5.61 -17.18
N ILE A 140 3.08 6.55 -16.91
CA ILE A 140 2.06 6.37 -15.86
C ILE A 140 1.14 5.20 -16.21
N ALA A 141 0.68 5.13 -17.46
CA ALA A 141 -0.17 4.02 -17.92
C ALA A 141 0.56 2.67 -17.86
N GLU A 142 1.86 2.63 -18.21
CA GLU A 142 2.69 1.44 -18.06
C GLU A 142 2.84 1.03 -16.59
N LEU A 143 3.09 1.99 -15.68
CA LEU A 143 3.16 1.73 -14.24
C LEU A 143 1.85 1.14 -13.70
N GLN A 144 0.73 1.71 -14.10
CA GLN A 144 -0.60 1.20 -13.77
C GLN A 144 -0.81 -0.20 -14.32
N GLY A 145 -0.44 -0.42 -15.59
CA GLY A 145 -0.59 -1.70 -16.28
C GLY A 145 0.25 -2.83 -15.66
N VAL A 146 1.51 -2.58 -15.29
CA VAL A 146 2.34 -3.61 -14.63
C VAL A 146 1.86 -3.90 -13.22
N GLY A 147 1.36 -2.88 -12.49
CA GLY A 147 0.75 -3.07 -11.18
C GLY A 147 -0.53 -3.91 -11.27
N GLN A 148 -1.40 -3.62 -12.23
CA GLN A 148 -2.63 -4.39 -12.46
C GLN A 148 -2.30 -5.85 -12.80
N LYS A 149 -1.42 -6.09 -13.76
CA LYS A 149 -0.97 -7.44 -14.15
C LYS A 149 -0.40 -8.22 -12.97
N PHE A 150 0.34 -7.58 -12.06
CA PHE A 150 0.82 -8.24 -10.85
C PHE A 150 -0.33 -8.77 -9.99
N PHE A 151 -1.39 -7.99 -9.75
CA PHE A 151 -2.53 -8.43 -8.95
C PHE A 151 -3.43 -9.45 -9.67
N GLU A 152 -3.31 -9.58 -10.98
CA GLU A 152 -3.97 -10.61 -11.80
C GLU A 152 -3.22 -11.94 -11.80
N LEU A 153 -1.97 -11.99 -11.34
CA LEU A 153 -1.19 -13.22 -11.22
C LEU A 153 -1.85 -14.24 -10.28
N PRO A 154 -1.59 -15.54 -10.47
CA PRO A 154 -1.89 -16.57 -9.49
C PRO A 154 -1.36 -16.22 -8.10
N GLN A 155 -2.04 -16.66 -7.04
CA GLN A 155 -1.66 -16.31 -5.68
C GLN A 155 -0.23 -16.73 -5.35
N GLU A 156 0.19 -17.90 -5.82
CA GLU A 156 1.52 -18.48 -5.59
C GLU A 156 2.63 -17.57 -6.16
N GLU A 157 2.41 -16.96 -7.32
CA GLU A 157 3.37 -16.04 -7.93
C GLU A 157 3.48 -14.74 -7.15
N LYS A 158 2.37 -14.21 -6.64
CA LYS A 158 2.37 -13.01 -5.79
C LYS A 158 3.07 -13.24 -4.46
N GLU A 159 2.91 -14.43 -3.87
CA GLU A 159 3.53 -14.78 -2.58
C GLU A 159 5.07 -14.88 -2.66
N VAL A 160 5.67 -15.00 -3.85
CA VAL A 160 7.14 -14.99 -4.01
C VAL A 160 7.77 -13.70 -3.45
N CYS A 161 7.10 -12.55 -3.62
CA CYS A 161 7.55 -11.28 -3.05
C CYS A 161 6.78 -10.87 -1.79
N ALA A 162 6.12 -11.83 -1.12
CA ALA A 162 5.43 -11.57 0.12
C ALA A 162 6.40 -11.22 1.25
N ARG A 163 5.93 -10.39 2.17
CA ARG A 163 6.67 -10.09 3.37
C ARG A 163 6.76 -11.35 4.26
N PRO A 164 7.97 -11.78 4.67
CA PRO A 164 8.10 -12.88 5.61
C PRO A 164 7.36 -12.60 6.93
N ARG A 165 6.68 -13.61 7.51
CA ARG A 165 5.83 -13.45 8.71
C ARG A 165 6.59 -12.86 9.90
N ASP A 166 7.85 -13.27 10.09
CA ASP A 166 8.70 -12.84 11.21
C ASP A 166 9.59 -11.64 10.90
N SER A 167 9.41 -11.04 9.71
CA SER A 167 10.21 -9.89 9.27
C SER A 167 9.79 -8.60 9.97
N LYS A 168 10.78 -7.81 10.37
CA LYS A 168 10.57 -6.42 10.77
C LYS A 168 10.39 -5.48 9.58
N SER A 169 10.68 -5.95 8.36
CA SER A 169 10.48 -5.17 7.13
C SER A 169 9.00 -4.90 6.92
N ILE A 170 8.70 -3.70 6.42
CA ILE A 170 7.36 -3.32 5.96
C ILE A 170 7.17 -3.62 4.47
N GLU A 171 8.27 -3.96 3.75
CA GLU A 171 8.24 -4.23 2.32
C GLU A 171 7.70 -5.63 2.02
N GLY A 172 7.08 -5.77 0.86
CA GLY A 172 6.56 -7.01 0.30
C GLY A 172 5.07 -6.95 -0.04
N TYR A 173 4.60 -8.04 -0.66
CA TYR A 173 3.19 -8.27 -0.94
C TYR A 173 2.45 -8.72 0.32
N GLY A 174 1.23 -8.25 0.48
CA GLY A 174 0.38 -8.71 1.57
C GLY A 174 -0.82 -7.85 1.87
N SER A 175 -1.58 -8.28 2.87
CA SER A 175 -2.62 -7.50 3.51
C SER A 175 -2.04 -6.77 4.73
N LYS A 176 -2.70 -5.70 5.18
CA LYS A 176 -2.29 -5.01 6.41
C LYS A 176 -2.34 -5.98 7.59
N LEU A 177 -1.22 -6.14 8.29
CA LEU A 177 -1.19 -6.96 9.51
C LEU A 177 -2.09 -6.34 10.57
N GLN A 178 -3.00 -7.14 11.09
CA GLN A 178 -3.77 -6.81 12.27
C GLN A 178 -2.90 -7.05 13.51
N LYS A 179 -2.55 -5.97 14.23
CA LYS A 179 -1.77 -6.07 15.47
C LYS A 179 -2.66 -6.37 16.68
N ASP A 180 -3.88 -5.88 16.66
CA ASP A 180 -4.89 -6.11 17.68
C ASP A 180 -6.01 -6.98 17.08
N PRO A 181 -6.31 -8.15 17.63
CA PRO A 181 -7.42 -9.01 17.19
C PRO A 181 -8.78 -8.32 17.20
N GLN A 182 -8.96 -7.27 18.02
CA GLN A 182 -10.20 -6.49 18.08
C GLN A 182 -10.25 -5.38 17.02
N GLU A 183 -9.12 -5.03 16.40
CA GLU A 183 -9.07 -4.02 15.36
C GLU A 183 -9.70 -4.58 14.07
N LYS A 184 -10.60 -3.82 13.45
CA LYS A 184 -11.22 -4.20 12.20
C LYS A 184 -10.22 -4.17 11.05
N LYS A 185 -10.27 -5.16 10.16
CA LYS A 185 -9.42 -5.26 8.97
C LYS A 185 -9.79 -4.21 7.93
N SER A 186 -8.84 -3.84 7.10
CA SER A 186 -9.02 -3.00 5.92
C SER A 186 -9.23 -3.87 4.68
N TRP A 187 -10.13 -3.45 3.77
CA TRP A 187 -10.45 -4.19 2.53
C TRP A 187 -9.44 -3.86 1.43
N VAL A 188 -8.19 -4.32 1.61
CA VAL A 188 -7.07 -4.01 0.72
C VAL A 188 -5.95 -5.04 0.81
N ASP A 189 -5.44 -5.45 -0.34
CA ASP A 189 -4.12 -6.06 -0.49
C ASP A 189 -3.15 -5.02 -1.07
N HIS A 190 -1.87 -5.18 -0.84
CA HIS A 190 -0.88 -4.23 -1.34
C HIS A 190 0.45 -4.90 -1.66
N LEU A 191 1.17 -4.29 -2.59
CA LEU A 191 2.59 -4.50 -2.81
C LEU A 191 3.31 -3.23 -2.35
N PHE A 192 4.30 -3.35 -1.47
CA PHE A 192 4.99 -2.21 -0.88
C PHE A 192 6.50 -2.44 -0.92
N HIS A 193 7.24 -1.55 -1.56
CA HIS A 193 8.70 -1.66 -1.65
C HIS A 193 9.37 -0.33 -1.96
N ARG A 194 10.65 -0.23 -1.60
CA ARG A 194 11.48 0.93 -1.88
C ARG A 194 11.83 0.99 -3.36
N ILE A 195 11.77 2.20 -3.95
CA ILE A 195 12.14 2.47 -5.35
C ILE A 195 13.30 3.47 -5.47
N TRP A 196 13.68 4.14 -4.38
CA TRP A 196 14.78 5.10 -4.29
C TRP A 196 15.27 5.22 -2.85
N PRO A 197 16.56 5.52 -2.57
CA PRO A 197 17.68 5.60 -3.53
C PRO A 197 18.15 4.20 -3.98
N PRO A 198 18.80 4.08 -5.17
CA PRO A 198 19.17 2.78 -5.74
C PRO A 198 19.96 1.85 -4.81
N PRO A 199 20.95 2.33 -4.00
CA PRO A 199 21.72 1.45 -3.12
C PRO A 199 20.91 0.79 -2.00
N SER A 200 19.73 1.32 -1.66
CA SER A 200 18.86 0.79 -0.59
C SER A 200 17.71 -0.07 -1.11
N ILE A 201 17.61 -0.30 -2.42
CA ILE A 201 16.59 -1.14 -3.02
C ILE A 201 16.83 -2.61 -2.69
N ASN A 202 15.80 -3.28 -2.15
CA ASN A 202 15.82 -4.73 -1.96
C ASN A 202 14.94 -5.40 -3.03
N TYR A 203 15.58 -5.96 -4.06
CA TYR A 203 14.90 -6.62 -5.17
C TYR A 203 14.16 -7.91 -4.79
N GLN A 204 14.33 -8.45 -3.59
CA GLN A 204 13.55 -9.58 -3.08
C GLN A 204 12.06 -9.25 -3.03
N PHE A 205 11.70 -7.99 -2.78
CA PHE A 205 10.32 -7.52 -2.68
C PHE A 205 9.76 -6.98 -4.00
N TRP A 206 10.57 -6.98 -5.06
CA TRP A 206 10.15 -6.52 -6.37
C TRP A 206 9.69 -7.69 -7.23
N PRO A 207 8.49 -7.63 -7.83
CA PRO A 207 8.02 -8.67 -8.72
C PRO A 207 8.99 -8.96 -9.87
N GLU A 208 9.10 -10.23 -10.25
CA GLU A 208 9.73 -10.66 -11.50
C GLU A 208 8.70 -10.74 -12.64
N ASN A 209 7.45 -10.99 -12.30
CA ASN A 209 6.30 -10.95 -13.20
C ASN A 209 5.35 -9.81 -12.82
N PRO A 210 4.88 -9.02 -13.82
CA PRO A 210 5.23 -9.06 -15.24
C PRO A 210 6.69 -8.64 -15.49
N PRO A 211 7.36 -9.15 -16.55
CA PRO A 211 8.79 -8.92 -16.79
C PRO A 211 9.23 -7.44 -16.84
N SER A 212 8.34 -6.56 -17.35
CA SER A 212 8.61 -5.11 -17.44
C SER A 212 8.45 -4.35 -16.12
N TYR A 213 7.97 -4.99 -15.04
CA TYR A 213 7.71 -4.31 -13.77
C TYR A 213 8.90 -3.52 -13.23
N ARG A 214 10.07 -4.16 -13.21
CA ARG A 214 11.29 -3.56 -12.66
C ARG A 214 11.80 -2.37 -13.49
N GLU A 215 11.71 -2.45 -14.81
CA GLU A 215 12.16 -1.39 -15.71
C GLU A 215 11.24 -0.18 -15.64
N VAL A 216 9.94 -0.39 -15.77
CA VAL A 216 8.92 0.64 -15.68
C VAL A 216 8.99 1.38 -14.33
N THR A 217 9.11 0.63 -13.22
CA THR A 217 9.20 1.22 -11.89
C THR A 217 10.47 2.05 -11.69
N LYS A 218 11.61 1.61 -12.23
CA LYS A 218 12.87 2.38 -12.18
C LYS A 218 12.78 3.67 -13.00
N GLU A 219 12.19 3.60 -14.17
CA GLU A 219 12.03 4.77 -15.04
C GLU A 219 11.07 5.77 -14.40
N TYR A 220 9.97 5.30 -13.84
CA TYR A 220 9.06 6.14 -13.06
C TYR A 220 9.76 6.83 -11.87
N ALA A 221 10.61 6.10 -11.13
CA ALA A 221 11.36 6.68 -10.02
C ALA A 221 12.31 7.79 -10.45
N LYS A 222 12.90 7.74 -11.64
CA LYS A 222 13.75 8.82 -12.19
C LYS A 222 12.94 10.08 -12.47
N HIS A 223 11.83 9.95 -13.19
CA HIS A 223 10.95 11.09 -13.49
C HIS A 223 10.32 11.70 -12.23
N MET A 224 10.06 10.87 -11.22
CA MET A 224 9.54 11.32 -9.94
C MET A 224 10.45 12.33 -9.24
N ARG A 225 11.78 12.22 -9.42
CA ARG A 225 12.74 13.12 -8.76
C ARG A 225 12.53 14.59 -9.11
N ASP A 226 12.29 14.89 -10.38
CA ASP A 226 12.08 16.27 -10.82
C ASP A 226 10.80 16.86 -10.19
N VAL A 227 9.75 16.06 -10.09
CA VAL A 227 8.50 16.44 -9.40
C VAL A 227 8.76 16.69 -7.91
N VAL A 228 9.50 15.78 -7.27
CA VAL A 228 9.87 15.90 -5.84
C VAL A 228 10.67 17.17 -5.58
N ASP A 229 11.69 17.43 -6.40
CA ASP A 229 12.54 18.63 -6.26
C ASP A 229 11.72 19.91 -6.41
N LYS A 230 10.83 19.95 -7.40
CA LYS A 230 9.94 21.09 -7.63
C LYS A 230 8.97 21.30 -6.45
N LEU A 231 8.37 20.24 -5.93
CA LEU A 231 7.47 20.31 -4.77
C LEU A 231 8.19 20.81 -3.51
N PHE A 232 9.33 20.23 -3.17
CA PHE A 232 10.10 20.68 -2.00
C PHE A 232 10.55 22.14 -2.13
N THR A 233 11.01 22.54 -3.31
CA THR A 233 11.43 23.91 -3.58
C THR A 233 10.26 24.89 -3.42
N THR A 234 9.12 24.62 -4.04
CA THR A 234 7.96 25.51 -3.97
C THR A 234 7.36 25.56 -2.57
N LEU A 235 7.32 24.42 -1.85
CA LEU A 235 6.89 24.39 -0.45
C LEU A 235 7.82 25.20 0.47
N SER A 236 9.15 25.13 0.26
CA SER A 236 10.12 25.93 1.01
C SER A 236 9.88 27.41 0.79
N LEU A 237 9.83 27.84 -0.47
CA LEU A 237 9.59 29.24 -0.85
C LEU A 237 8.26 29.78 -0.30
N GLY A 238 7.19 28.95 -0.33
CA GLY A 238 5.87 29.30 0.21
C GLY A 238 5.83 29.47 1.73
N LEU A 239 6.87 29.01 2.44
CA LEU A 239 7.10 29.25 3.87
C LEU A 239 8.03 30.44 4.14
N GLY A 240 8.55 31.11 3.08
CA GLY A 240 9.53 32.18 3.19
C GLY A 240 10.94 31.68 3.48
N LEU A 241 11.24 30.44 3.12
CA LEU A 241 12.57 29.82 3.26
C LEU A 241 13.29 29.80 1.89
N GLU A 242 14.59 29.55 1.90
CA GLU A 242 15.32 29.20 0.69
C GLU A 242 14.80 27.86 0.13
N GLY A 243 14.80 27.70 -1.20
CA GLY A 243 14.14 26.59 -1.89
C GLY A 243 14.63 25.17 -1.47
N HIS A 244 15.84 25.04 -0.99
CA HIS A 244 16.45 23.76 -0.59
C HIS A 244 16.13 23.30 0.83
N VAL A 245 15.68 24.22 1.71
CA VAL A 245 15.64 24.01 3.17
C VAL A 245 14.76 22.85 3.60
N LEU A 246 13.55 22.72 3.07
CA LEU A 246 12.67 21.60 3.46
C LEU A 246 13.20 20.26 2.95
N LYS A 247 13.79 20.21 1.74
CA LYS A 247 14.38 18.96 1.21
C LYS A 247 15.55 18.52 2.08
N GLU A 248 16.43 19.44 2.47
CA GLU A 248 17.56 19.16 3.37
C GLU A 248 17.08 18.68 4.73
N ALA A 249 16.10 19.36 5.31
CA ALA A 249 15.52 18.99 6.61
C ALA A 249 14.79 17.63 6.58
N ALA A 250 14.34 17.18 5.40
CA ALA A 250 13.72 15.87 5.20
C ALA A 250 14.74 14.76 4.86
N GLY A 251 16.03 15.09 4.64
CA GLY A 251 17.09 14.10 4.36
C GLY A 251 17.78 14.22 3.01
N SER A 252 17.47 15.26 2.20
CA SER A 252 18.12 15.54 0.92
C SER A 252 18.08 14.33 -0.05
N GLU A 253 19.20 13.93 -0.60
CA GLU A 253 19.31 12.77 -1.52
C GLU A 253 19.10 11.40 -0.84
N GLN A 254 19.05 11.38 0.49
CA GLN A 254 18.79 10.17 1.29
C GLN A 254 17.29 9.94 1.58
N ILE A 255 16.42 10.82 1.10
CA ILE A 255 14.96 10.59 1.18
C ILE A 255 14.62 9.27 0.48
N GLU A 256 13.92 8.41 1.19
CA GLU A 256 13.48 7.10 0.68
C GLU A 256 12.14 7.25 -0.05
N TYR A 257 12.04 6.73 -1.29
CA TYR A 257 10.79 6.70 -2.04
C TYR A 257 10.21 5.30 -1.91
N MET A 258 9.10 5.19 -1.21
CA MET A 258 8.41 3.95 -0.92
C MET A 258 7.16 3.85 -1.79
N LEU A 259 7.21 3.06 -2.86
CA LEU A 259 6.04 2.79 -3.70
C LEU A 259 5.14 1.76 -3.02
N LYS A 260 3.85 2.08 -2.94
CA LYS A 260 2.81 1.16 -2.50
C LYS A 260 1.75 1.03 -3.58
N ILE A 261 1.57 -0.15 -4.13
CA ILE A 261 0.43 -0.43 -5.00
C ILE A 261 -0.68 -1.02 -4.14
N ASN A 262 -1.76 -0.27 -3.95
CA ASN A 262 -2.93 -0.76 -3.24
C ASN A 262 -3.92 -1.37 -4.24
N TYR A 263 -4.41 -2.55 -3.92
CA TYR A 263 -5.47 -3.22 -4.64
C TYR A 263 -6.68 -3.42 -3.73
N TYR A 264 -7.77 -2.76 -4.06
CA TYR A 264 -9.05 -2.85 -3.36
C TYR A 264 -10.00 -3.68 -4.24
N PRO A 265 -10.14 -4.97 -3.96
CA PRO A 265 -11.05 -5.80 -4.76
C PRO A 265 -12.49 -5.30 -4.65
N PRO A 266 -13.36 -5.63 -5.62
CA PRO A 266 -14.78 -5.37 -5.51
C PRO A 266 -15.31 -5.88 -4.16
N CYS A 267 -16.26 -5.15 -3.57
CA CYS A 267 -16.80 -5.48 -2.26
C CYS A 267 -18.33 -5.54 -2.32
N PRO A 268 -18.97 -6.65 -1.95
CA PRO A 268 -20.43 -6.76 -2.01
C PRO A 268 -21.14 -5.81 -1.04
N ARG A 269 -20.45 -5.37 0.03
CA ARG A 269 -20.98 -4.43 1.05
C ARG A 269 -20.03 -3.25 1.27
N PRO A 270 -19.85 -2.37 0.26
CA PRO A 270 -18.97 -1.21 0.36
C PRO A 270 -19.49 -0.16 1.36
N ASP A 271 -20.75 -0.23 1.71
CA ASP A 271 -21.42 0.59 2.72
C ASP A 271 -20.90 0.33 4.15
N LEU A 272 -20.40 -0.87 4.44
CA LEU A 272 -20.00 -1.32 5.77
C LEU A 272 -18.51 -1.33 6.05
N THR A 273 -17.67 -1.18 5.02
CA THR A 273 -16.22 -1.34 5.15
C THR A 273 -15.42 -0.17 4.56
N LEU A 274 -14.13 -0.14 4.85
CA LEU A 274 -13.16 0.82 4.30
C LEU A 274 -11.99 0.07 3.69
N GLY A 275 -11.48 0.57 2.56
CA GLY A 275 -10.22 0.13 1.98
C GLY A 275 -9.04 0.49 2.88
N VAL A 276 -8.96 1.76 3.31
CA VAL A 276 -8.02 2.23 4.33
C VAL A 276 -8.76 3.14 5.30
N VAL A 277 -8.54 2.92 6.59
CA VAL A 277 -9.11 3.76 7.65
C VAL A 277 -8.55 5.17 7.65
N ALA A 278 -9.24 6.08 8.33
CA ALA A 278 -8.79 7.46 8.52
C ALA A 278 -7.39 7.54 9.11
N HIS A 279 -6.51 8.28 8.43
CA HIS A 279 -5.11 8.49 8.83
C HIS A 279 -4.53 9.72 8.14
N THR A 280 -3.40 10.19 8.64
CA THR A 280 -2.47 11.08 7.93
C THR A 280 -1.24 10.27 7.54
N ASP A 281 -0.58 10.63 6.44
CA ASP A 281 0.64 9.96 6.00
C ASP A 281 1.81 10.34 6.89
N LEU A 282 2.63 9.35 7.28
CA LEU A 282 3.79 9.61 8.13
C LEU A 282 5.00 10.16 7.36
N SER A 283 4.96 10.14 6.04
CA SER A 283 5.99 10.69 5.14
C SER A 283 6.09 12.23 5.20
N ALA A 284 7.04 12.79 4.45
CA ALA A 284 7.08 14.24 4.21
C ALA A 284 5.99 14.63 3.20
N ILE A 285 5.98 13.99 2.05
CA ILE A 285 5.01 14.20 0.98
C ILE A 285 4.60 12.82 0.47
N THR A 286 3.35 12.65 0.07
CA THR A 286 2.90 11.50 -0.71
C THR A 286 2.48 11.95 -2.10
N ILE A 287 2.97 11.28 -3.13
CA ILE A 287 2.62 11.51 -4.53
C ILE A 287 1.85 10.29 -5.01
N LEU A 288 0.57 10.47 -5.32
CA LEU A 288 -0.33 9.37 -5.62
C LEU A 288 -0.81 9.43 -7.07
N VAL A 289 -0.64 8.34 -7.80
CA VAL A 289 -1.33 8.07 -9.06
C VAL A 289 -2.60 7.29 -8.74
N PRO A 290 -3.80 7.81 -9.02
CA PRO A 290 -5.06 7.06 -8.86
C PRO A 290 -5.33 6.21 -10.11
N ASN A 291 -6.25 5.24 -10.01
CA ASN A 291 -7.00 4.82 -11.19
C ASN A 291 -8.31 5.63 -11.27
N GLU A 292 -9.08 5.42 -12.33
CA GLU A 292 -10.34 6.17 -12.58
C GLU A 292 -11.47 5.81 -11.59
N VAL A 293 -11.26 4.85 -10.68
CA VAL A 293 -12.28 4.45 -9.71
C VAL A 293 -12.25 5.38 -8.49
N PRO A 294 -13.32 6.11 -8.20
CA PRO A 294 -13.42 6.96 -7.01
C PRO A 294 -13.20 6.19 -5.70
N GLY A 295 -12.95 6.92 -4.61
CA GLY A 295 -12.87 6.31 -3.29
C GLY A 295 -11.85 6.94 -2.35
N LEU A 296 -11.01 7.89 -2.78
CA LEU A 296 -10.25 8.72 -1.85
C LEU A 296 -11.19 9.75 -1.22
N GLN A 297 -11.24 9.78 0.09
CA GLN A 297 -11.99 10.78 0.85
C GLN A 297 -11.06 11.54 1.78
N ILE A 298 -11.27 12.84 1.87
CA ILE A 298 -10.56 13.76 2.77
C ILE A 298 -11.52 14.26 3.85
N PHE A 299 -10.99 14.52 5.03
CA PHE A 299 -11.74 15.12 6.12
C PHE A 299 -11.51 16.62 6.12
N LYS A 300 -12.55 17.40 5.82
CA LYS A 300 -12.52 18.84 5.78
C LYS A 300 -13.83 19.40 6.30
N ASP A 301 -13.75 20.44 7.10
CA ASP A 301 -14.90 21.14 7.70
C ASP A 301 -15.89 20.15 8.37
N ASP A 302 -15.31 19.24 9.19
CA ASP A 302 -16.00 18.16 9.92
C ASP A 302 -16.77 17.14 9.05
N GLN A 303 -16.41 17.03 7.76
CA GLN A 303 -17.08 16.15 6.81
C GLN A 303 -16.08 15.32 5.98
N TRP A 304 -16.49 14.09 5.64
CA TRP A 304 -15.77 13.26 4.68
C TRP A 304 -16.22 13.58 3.26
N ILE A 305 -15.34 14.18 2.47
CA ILE A 305 -15.56 14.63 1.10
C ILE A 305 -14.84 13.70 0.15
N GLU A 306 -15.51 13.25 -0.91
CA GLU A 306 -14.87 12.45 -1.95
C GLU A 306 -14.01 13.35 -2.86
N ALA A 307 -12.75 12.95 -3.04
CA ALA A 307 -11.83 13.61 -3.97
C ALA A 307 -12.16 13.23 -5.42
N LYS A 308 -12.51 14.22 -6.23
CA LYS A 308 -12.67 14.03 -7.67
C LYS A 308 -11.30 14.09 -8.34
N TYR A 309 -11.04 13.14 -9.25
CA TYR A 309 -9.78 13.07 -9.97
C TYR A 309 -9.85 13.81 -11.30
N ILE A 310 -8.77 14.52 -11.60
CA ILE A 310 -8.50 15.05 -12.93
C ILE A 310 -7.69 13.98 -13.67
N PRO A 311 -8.07 13.59 -14.89
CA PRO A 311 -7.27 12.65 -15.69
C PRO A 311 -5.81 13.10 -15.78
N ASP A 312 -4.89 12.16 -15.70
CA ASP A 312 -3.44 12.36 -15.75
C ASP A 312 -2.85 13.29 -14.65
N ALA A 313 -3.64 13.70 -13.65
CA ALA A 313 -3.11 14.47 -12.52
C ALA A 313 -2.49 13.54 -11.47
N LEU A 314 -1.42 14.02 -10.81
CA LEU A 314 -0.94 13.44 -9.56
C LEU A 314 -1.65 14.09 -8.38
N ILE A 315 -1.95 13.31 -7.36
CA ILE A 315 -2.51 13.82 -6.11
C ILE A 315 -1.37 13.94 -5.10
N ILE A 316 -1.20 15.12 -4.54
CA ILE A 316 -0.13 15.44 -3.60
C ILE A 316 -0.75 15.55 -2.20
N HIS A 317 -0.28 14.73 -1.26
CA HIS A 317 -0.61 14.87 0.16
C HIS A 317 0.57 15.46 0.90
N ILE A 318 0.32 16.49 1.69
CA ILE A 318 1.24 16.95 2.72
C ILE A 318 1.18 15.91 3.84
N GLY A 319 2.36 15.36 4.18
CA GLY A 319 2.48 14.38 5.25
C GLY A 319 2.92 15.01 6.57
N ASP A 320 2.95 14.17 7.61
CA ASP A 320 3.26 14.59 8.97
C ASP A 320 4.61 15.28 9.11
N GLN A 321 5.63 14.86 8.32
CA GLN A 321 6.97 15.46 8.49
C GLN A 321 7.03 16.90 7.98
N ILE A 322 6.30 17.25 6.93
CA ILE A 322 6.18 18.66 6.50
C ILE A 322 5.35 19.46 7.50
N GLU A 323 4.31 18.90 8.07
CA GLU A 323 3.56 19.57 9.15
C GLU A 323 4.45 19.84 10.36
N ILE A 324 5.26 18.87 10.79
CA ILE A 324 6.21 18.99 11.89
C ILE A 324 7.27 20.05 11.55
N LEU A 325 7.95 19.94 10.41
CA LEU A 325 9.01 20.87 9.98
C LEU A 325 8.50 22.32 9.92
N SER A 326 7.27 22.52 9.41
CA SER A 326 6.64 23.84 9.30
C SER A 326 6.02 24.36 10.61
N ASN A 327 6.15 23.61 11.72
CA ASN A 327 5.48 23.88 13.00
C ASN A 327 3.97 24.08 12.85
N GLY A 328 3.32 23.26 11.98
CA GLY A 328 1.89 23.28 11.73
C GLY A 328 1.39 24.41 10.81
N LYS A 329 2.30 25.07 10.05
CA LYS A 329 1.89 26.04 9.02
C LYS A 329 1.29 25.33 7.81
N TYR A 330 1.87 24.22 7.38
CA TYR A 330 1.26 23.28 6.45
C TYR A 330 0.60 22.15 7.23
N LYS A 331 -0.47 21.57 6.70
CA LYS A 331 -1.29 20.58 7.40
C LYS A 331 -1.15 19.22 6.75
N ALA A 332 -0.94 18.18 7.54
CA ALA A 332 -1.10 16.82 7.06
C ALA A 332 -2.60 16.51 6.86
N VAL A 333 -2.96 16.04 5.67
CA VAL A 333 -4.36 15.77 5.33
C VAL A 333 -4.87 14.48 5.98
N LEU A 334 -5.94 14.60 6.77
CA LEU A 334 -6.66 13.41 7.25
C LEU A 334 -7.51 12.86 6.10
N HIS A 335 -7.24 11.60 5.74
CA HIS A 335 -7.90 10.97 4.60
C HIS A 335 -8.19 9.49 4.86
N ARG A 336 -9.08 8.90 4.07
CA ARG A 336 -9.44 7.48 4.09
C ARG A 336 -9.78 6.98 2.69
N THR A 337 -9.92 5.66 2.53
CA THR A 337 -10.30 5.07 1.24
C THR A 337 -11.56 4.22 1.40
N THR A 338 -12.56 4.48 0.55
CA THR A 338 -13.73 3.62 0.34
C THR A 338 -13.47 2.61 -0.77
N VAL A 339 -14.36 1.64 -0.92
CA VAL A 339 -14.28 0.59 -1.93
C VAL A 339 -15.52 0.60 -2.82
N ALA A 340 -15.42 0.05 -4.02
CA ALA A 340 -16.54 -0.04 -4.96
C ALA A 340 -17.18 -1.44 -4.93
N LYS A 341 -18.44 -1.55 -5.36
CA LYS A 341 -19.17 -2.81 -5.39
C LYS A 341 -18.78 -3.69 -6.58
N ASP A 342 -18.62 -3.10 -7.74
CA ASP A 342 -18.63 -3.76 -9.05
C ASP A 342 -17.27 -3.80 -9.75
N ARG A 343 -16.28 -3.07 -9.24
CA ARG A 343 -14.94 -2.96 -9.85
C ARG A 343 -13.84 -2.78 -8.83
N ALA A 344 -12.64 -3.25 -9.18
CA ALA A 344 -11.48 -3.04 -8.35
C ALA A 344 -11.01 -1.58 -8.43
N ARG A 345 -10.70 -0.99 -7.28
CA ARG A 345 -9.96 0.26 -7.20
C ARG A 345 -8.48 -0.04 -7.01
N MET A 346 -7.63 0.76 -7.64
CA MET A 346 -6.18 0.70 -7.41
C MET A 346 -5.61 2.10 -7.19
N SER A 347 -4.47 2.17 -6.51
CA SER A 347 -3.71 3.41 -6.35
C SER A 347 -2.22 3.13 -6.15
N TRP A 348 -1.38 4.06 -6.61
CA TRP A 348 0.09 3.96 -6.59
C TRP A 348 0.68 5.16 -5.84
N PRO A 349 0.50 5.26 -4.50
CA PRO A 349 1.20 6.28 -3.73
C PRO A 349 2.71 5.97 -3.63
N VAL A 350 3.51 7.02 -3.78
CA VAL A 350 4.92 7.04 -3.42
C VAL A 350 5.06 7.93 -2.18
N PHE A 351 5.50 7.33 -1.08
CA PHE A 351 5.76 8.04 0.17
C PHE A 351 7.22 8.49 0.18
N LEU A 352 7.44 9.79 0.39
CA LEU A 352 8.76 10.38 0.54
C LEU A 352 9.11 10.40 2.03
N GLU A 353 9.89 9.41 2.45
CA GLU A 353 10.20 9.19 3.86
C GLU A 353 11.59 9.69 4.20
N PRO A 354 11.76 10.47 5.29
CA PRO A 354 13.08 10.76 5.83
C PRO A 354 13.85 9.49 6.19
N PRO A 355 15.20 9.49 6.12
CA PRO A 355 16.00 8.39 6.65
C PRO A 355 15.64 8.11 8.13
N GLY A 356 15.53 6.81 8.51
CA GLY A 356 15.06 6.42 9.83
C GLY A 356 15.80 7.06 11.02
N GLU A 357 17.11 7.32 10.89
CA GLU A 357 17.95 7.93 11.92
C GLU A 357 17.88 9.47 11.93
N LEU A 358 17.31 10.09 10.89
CA LEU A 358 17.17 11.55 10.82
C LEU A 358 16.24 12.04 11.93
N VAL A 359 16.69 13.07 12.65
CA VAL A 359 15.86 13.76 13.65
C VAL A 359 15.04 14.83 12.93
N VAL A 360 13.72 14.69 12.95
CA VAL A 360 12.78 15.66 12.39
C VAL A 360 12.09 16.40 13.56
N GLY A 361 12.02 17.70 13.46
CA GLY A 361 11.35 18.59 14.42
C GLY A 361 11.06 19.94 13.79
N PRO A 362 10.30 20.80 14.46
CA PRO A 362 10.01 22.14 13.96
C PRO A 362 11.28 22.92 13.64
N LEU A 363 11.32 23.53 12.45
CA LEU A 363 12.45 24.35 12.05
C LEU A 363 12.57 25.59 12.94
N PRO A 364 13.80 25.99 13.35
CA PRO A 364 14.00 27.13 14.27
C PRO A 364 13.38 28.44 13.76
N GLN A 365 13.32 28.64 12.46
CA GLN A 365 12.72 29.81 11.81
C GLN A 365 11.23 29.99 12.13
N PHE A 366 10.54 28.92 12.54
CA PHE A 366 9.12 28.95 12.87
C PHE A 366 8.82 28.94 14.36
N ILE A 367 9.87 29.01 15.20
CA ILE A 367 9.75 28.96 16.67
C ILE A 367 10.10 30.33 17.23
N ASN A 368 9.19 30.89 17.99
CA ASN A 368 9.42 32.13 18.80
C ASN A 368 8.49 32.12 20.01
N LYS A 369 8.49 33.22 20.80
CA LYS A 369 7.66 33.33 22.01
C LYS A 369 6.16 33.24 21.73
N ASP A 370 5.73 33.77 20.58
CA ASP A 370 4.32 33.80 20.18
C ASP A 370 3.89 32.53 19.44
N ASN A 371 4.85 31.76 18.91
CA ASN A 371 4.63 30.48 18.24
C ASN A 371 5.65 29.43 18.77
N PRO A 372 5.43 28.89 19.97
CA PRO A 372 6.31 27.87 20.52
C PRO A 372 6.27 26.57 19.72
N PRO A 373 7.21 25.64 19.92
CA PRO A 373 7.21 24.37 19.19
C PRO A 373 5.94 23.57 19.54
N LYS A 374 5.17 23.21 18.49
CA LYS A 374 3.95 22.40 18.61
C LYS A 374 4.25 20.90 18.62
N PHE A 375 5.40 20.53 18.11
CA PHE A 375 5.83 19.14 17.96
C PHE A 375 7.18 18.91 18.64
N LYS A 376 7.43 17.68 19.09
CA LYS A 376 8.72 17.26 19.62
C LYS A 376 9.62 16.78 18.50
N SER A 377 10.92 17.11 18.57
CA SER A 377 11.91 16.52 17.68
C SER A 377 12.12 15.06 18.01
N LYS A 378 12.03 14.17 17.01
CA LYS A 378 12.23 12.72 17.14
C LYS A 378 12.98 12.17 15.95
N LYS A 379 13.69 11.05 16.10
CA LYS A 379 14.15 10.27 14.97
C LYS A 379 12.93 9.76 14.17
N PHE A 380 13.00 9.78 12.85
CA PHE A 380 11.88 9.37 12.01
C PHE A 380 11.43 7.93 12.33
N LYS A 381 12.35 7.00 12.55
CA LYS A 381 12.01 5.63 12.96
C LYS A 381 11.21 5.56 14.26
N ASP A 382 11.54 6.41 15.25
CA ASP A 382 10.86 6.44 16.53
C ASP A 382 9.47 7.08 16.38
N TYR A 383 9.34 8.11 15.54
CA TYR A 383 8.07 8.69 15.15
C TYR A 383 7.16 7.63 14.51
N THR A 384 7.68 6.94 13.51
CA THR A 384 6.98 5.85 12.80
C THR A 384 6.53 4.76 13.77
N TYR A 385 7.43 4.33 14.68
CA TYR A 385 7.10 3.32 15.69
C TYR A 385 5.94 3.78 16.59
N CYS A 386 5.99 5.01 17.12
CA CYS A 386 4.92 5.55 17.95
C CYS A 386 3.59 5.62 17.19
N LYS A 387 3.59 6.16 15.96
CA LYS A 387 2.37 6.32 15.16
C LYS A 387 1.73 4.97 14.79
N LEU A 388 2.54 4.01 14.33
CA LEU A 388 2.04 2.68 13.96
C LEU A 388 1.55 1.84 15.16
N ASN A 389 2.01 2.16 16.37
CA ASN A 389 1.56 1.50 17.61
C ASN A 389 0.57 2.35 18.40
N LYS A 390 0.06 3.46 17.84
CA LYS A 390 -0.89 4.37 18.49
C LYS A 390 -0.40 4.90 19.84
N LEU A 391 0.92 5.09 19.98
CA LEU A 391 1.56 5.67 21.17
C LEU A 391 1.57 7.20 21.07
N PRO A 392 1.65 7.93 22.18
CA PRO A 392 1.77 9.38 22.18
C PRO A 392 2.98 9.87 21.38
N GLN A 393 2.80 10.94 20.59
CA GLN A 393 3.83 11.56 19.76
C GLN A 393 4.66 12.59 20.55
#